data_7572415a814d9800eb321deee3613832
#
_entry.id   7572415a814d9800eb321deee3613832
#
_cell.length_a   1.000
_cell.length_b   1.000
_cell.length_c   1.000
_cell.angle_alpha   90.00
_cell.angle_beta   90.00
_cell.angle_gamma   90.00
#
_symmetry.space_group_name_H-M   'P 1'
#
loop_
_entity.id
_entity.type
_entity.pdbx_description
1 polymer ?
#
loop_
_entity_poly.entity_id
_entity_poly.type
_entity_poly.pdbx_seq_one_letter_code
_entity_poly.pdbx_strand_id
1 'polypeptide(L)'
;MFVFKAAVVGAGVMGGEIAQVIAAADIPVILKDVDQRFVDTGLEKAREVTTRQAAKLVDKGKLTPEQGDGHVERILAGIVGTTRYDAFGDVDFVIEAVPERVEIKHQVLADLDAVTPGHAILASNTSGLSITEIADATQRPDKVVGFHFFWPAATMRLIEVIEGDETSAESTQAASTFAQQIKKLPIRVAECAGFVVNRILVSTASEIWRYQDETGLPAEELDALICEQAQMPMGPFRVADMSGLDTVVKVARDLREHYGDRFYVHRGMEEMLERGELGAKSGKGFYEHG
;
A
#
# COMPACT_ATOMS: atom_id res chain seq x y z
N MET A 1 -11.85 -0.51 -19.13
CA MET A 1 -10.61 -0.21 -19.90
C MET A 1 -9.58 -1.26 -19.57
N PHE A 2 -8.80 -1.71 -20.56
CA PHE A 2 -7.65 -2.57 -20.35
C PHE A 2 -6.40 -1.70 -20.27
N VAL A 3 -5.49 -1.98 -19.34
CA VAL A 3 -4.26 -1.22 -19.16
C VAL A 3 -3.12 -1.93 -19.90
N PHE A 4 -2.49 -1.25 -20.84
CA PHE A 4 -1.35 -1.76 -21.63
C PHE A 4 -0.02 -1.25 -21.11
N LYS A 5 -0.01 -0.08 -20.47
CA LYS A 5 1.17 0.52 -19.86
C LYS A 5 0.78 1.26 -18.60
N ALA A 6 1.51 1.05 -17.51
CA ALA A 6 1.29 1.70 -16.24
C ALA A 6 2.49 2.52 -15.78
N ALA A 7 2.29 3.38 -14.80
CA ALA A 7 3.38 4.05 -14.09
C ALA A 7 3.12 4.03 -12.57
N VAL A 8 4.21 4.08 -11.82
CA VAL A 8 4.21 4.27 -10.37
C VAL A 8 5.09 5.46 -10.05
N VAL A 9 4.54 6.43 -9.33
CA VAL A 9 5.25 7.63 -8.88
C VAL A 9 5.45 7.56 -7.36
N GLY A 10 6.70 7.62 -6.95
CA GLY A 10 7.14 7.27 -5.60
C GLY A 10 7.80 5.88 -5.60
N ALA A 11 9.13 5.84 -5.59
CA ALA A 11 9.91 4.60 -5.68
C ALA A 11 10.37 4.08 -4.29
N GLY A 12 9.62 4.40 -3.24
CA GLY A 12 9.80 3.82 -1.91
C GLY A 12 9.44 2.33 -1.86
N VAL A 13 9.38 1.78 -0.66
CA VAL A 13 9.09 0.35 -0.44
C VAL A 13 7.81 -0.09 -1.14
N MET A 14 6.72 0.67 -0.99
CA MET A 14 5.45 0.35 -1.66
C MET A 14 5.55 0.47 -3.18
N GLY A 15 6.12 1.57 -3.67
CA GLY A 15 6.22 1.81 -5.12
C GLY A 15 7.04 0.76 -5.85
N GLY A 16 8.17 0.32 -5.28
CA GLY A 16 8.97 -0.78 -5.83
C GLY A 16 8.22 -2.11 -5.88
N GLU A 17 7.48 -2.45 -4.81
CA GLU A 17 6.65 -3.66 -4.78
C GLU A 17 5.45 -3.58 -5.73
N ILE A 18 4.80 -2.41 -5.85
CA ILE A 18 3.69 -2.19 -6.79
C ILE A 18 4.18 -2.33 -8.23
N ALA A 19 5.32 -1.71 -8.59
CA ALA A 19 5.92 -1.85 -9.91
C ALA A 19 6.25 -3.32 -10.23
N GLN A 20 6.78 -4.06 -9.26
CA GLN A 20 7.02 -5.51 -9.40
C GLN A 20 5.73 -6.29 -9.68
N VAL A 21 4.65 -6.01 -8.95
CA VAL A 21 3.36 -6.67 -9.15
C VAL A 21 2.82 -6.43 -10.55
N ILE A 22 2.92 -5.19 -11.05
CA ILE A 22 2.48 -4.82 -12.41
C ILE A 22 3.32 -5.55 -13.46
N ALA A 23 4.65 -5.49 -13.36
CA ALA A 23 5.56 -6.17 -14.29
C ALA A 23 5.41 -7.69 -14.29
N ALA A 24 5.12 -8.29 -13.12
CA ALA A 24 4.84 -9.73 -13.00
C ALA A 24 3.53 -10.17 -13.69
N ALA A 25 2.67 -9.23 -14.05
CA ALA A 25 1.49 -9.44 -14.88
C ALA A 25 1.74 -9.14 -16.38
N ASP A 26 3.02 -9.02 -16.78
CA ASP A 26 3.47 -8.72 -18.15
C ASP A 26 2.98 -7.35 -18.68
N ILE A 27 2.78 -6.38 -17.77
CA ILE A 27 2.42 -5.00 -18.11
C ILE A 27 3.66 -4.13 -17.93
N PRO A 28 4.15 -3.46 -18.99
CA PRO A 28 5.25 -2.49 -18.89
C PRO A 28 4.92 -1.39 -17.88
N VAL A 29 5.89 -1.08 -17.01
CA VAL A 29 5.68 -0.09 -15.96
C VAL A 29 6.86 0.86 -15.81
N ILE A 30 6.56 2.14 -15.69
CA ILE A 30 7.54 3.18 -15.35
C ILE A 30 7.54 3.33 -13.83
N LEU A 31 8.73 3.27 -13.21
CA LEU A 31 8.92 3.60 -11.80
C LEU A 31 9.65 4.93 -11.69
N LYS A 32 8.96 5.96 -11.20
CA LYS A 32 9.48 7.33 -11.14
C LYS A 32 9.63 7.81 -9.71
N ASP A 33 10.73 8.50 -9.44
CA ASP A 33 10.90 9.30 -8.22
C ASP A 33 11.63 10.62 -8.54
N VAL A 34 11.75 11.51 -7.55
CA VAL A 34 12.42 12.81 -7.70
C VAL A 34 13.94 12.70 -7.74
N ASP A 35 14.52 11.64 -7.18
CA ASP A 35 15.96 11.40 -7.09
C ASP A 35 16.28 9.97 -7.55
N GLN A 36 17.39 9.84 -8.30
CA GLN A 36 17.84 8.54 -8.82
C GLN A 36 18.08 7.51 -7.69
N ARG A 37 18.54 7.94 -6.52
CA ARG A 37 18.75 7.06 -5.36
C ARG A 37 17.47 6.37 -4.91
N PHE A 38 16.34 7.06 -4.96
CA PHE A 38 15.05 6.47 -4.63
C PHE A 38 14.60 5.50 -5.72
N VAL A 39 14.80 5.88 -7.00
CA VAL A 39 14.52 4.98 -8.13
C VAL A 39 15.32 3.67 -7.99
N ASP A 40 16.62 3.78 -7.72
CA ASP A 40 17.50 2.62 -7.53
C ASP A 40 17.05 1.75 -6.36
N THR A 41 16.63 2.37 -5.23
CA THR A 41 16.07 1.66 -4.07
C THR A 41 14.79 0.90 -4.44
N GLY A 42 13.89 1.51 -5.20
CA GLY A 42 12.65 0.87 -5.65
C GLY A 42 12.90 -0.28 -6.62
N LEU A 43 13.86 -0.14 -7.55
CA LEU A 43 14.28 -1.21 -8.46
C LEU A 43 14.92 -2.38 -7.70
N GLU A 44 15.77 -2.09 -6.70
CA GLU A 44 16.36 -3.12 -5.86
C GLU A 44 15.28 -3.85 -5.03
N LYS A 45 14.29 -3.12 -4.51
CA LYS A 45 13.15 -3.72 -3.83
C LYS A 45 12.35 -4.66 -4.76
N ALA A 46 12.09 -4.24 -5.99
CA ALA A 46 11.44 -5.08 -6.98
C ALA A 46 12.25 -6.35 -7.29
N ARG A 47 13.57 -6.23 -7.40
CA ARG A 47 14.50 -7.35 -7.58
C ARG A 47 14.46 -8.33 -6.40
N GLU A 48 14.60 -7.83 -5.18
CA GLU A 48 14.54 -8.64 -3.95
C GLU A 48 13.26 -9.48 -3.88
N VAL A 49 12.12 -8.83 -4.10
CA VAL A 49 10.81 -9.51 -4.07
C VAL A 49 10.72 -10.56 -5.16
N THR A 50 11.12 -10.24 -6.39
CA THR A 50 11.05 -11.16 -7.53
C THR A 50 11.95 -12.37 -7.32
N THR A 51 13.18 -12.15 -6.86
CA THR A 51 14.15 -13.22 -6.57
C THR A 51 13.62 -14.17 -5.50
N ARG A 52 13.06 -13.61 -4.40
CA ARG A 52 12.45 -14.42 -3.34
C ARG A 52 11.25 -15.22 -3.83
N GLN A 53 10.44 -14.67 -4.73
CA GLN A 53 9.30 -15.39 -5.32
C GLN A 53 9.78 -16.50 -6.26
N ALA A 54 10.78 -16.25 -7.10
CA ALA A 54 11.38 -17.23 -8.01
C ALA A 54 12.00 -18.39 -7.22
N ALA A 55 12.78 -18.10 -6.15
CA ALA A 55 13.35 -19.13 -5.29
C ALA A 55 12.28 -20.07 -4.71
N LYS A 56 11.15 -19.51 -4.21
CA LYS A 56 10.03 -20.33 -3.73
C LYS A 56 9.40 -21.22 -4.82
N LEU A 57 9.43 -20.80 -6.09
CA LEU A 57 8.94 -21.61 -7.20
C LEU A 57 9.93 -22.74 -7.54
N VAL A 58 11.23 -22.48 -7.45
CA VAL A 58 12.29 -23.48 -7.61
C VAL A 58 12.20 -24.51 -6.48
N ASP A 59 12.13 -24.09 -5.23
CA ASP A 59 11.99 -24.96 -4.06
C ASP A 59 10.77 -25.89 -4.13
N LYS A 60 9.68 -25.40 -4.75
CA LYS A 60 8.47 -26.19 -4.99
C LYS A 60 8.52 -27.05 -6.24
N GLY A 61 9.66 -27.08 -6.95
CA GLY A 61 9.84 -27.83 -8.19
C GLY A 61 8.99 -27.34 -9.37
N LYS A 62 8.51 -26.08 -9.31
CA LYS A 62 7.73 -25.47 -10.40
C LYS A 62 8.60 -24.84 -11.49
N LEU A 63 9.83 -24.48 -11.17
CA LEU A 63 10.84 -23.95 -12.07
C LEU A 63 12.16 -24.66 -11.80
N THR A 64 13.02 -24.78 -12.84
CA THR A 64 14.44 -25.07 -12.62
C THR A 64 15.17 -23.81 -12.15
N PRO A 65 16.38 -23.90 -11.56
CA PRO A 65 17.18 -22.71 -11.20
C PRO A 65 17.33 -21.72 -12.37
N GLU A 66 17.70 -22.20 -13.56
CA GLU A 66 17.87 -21.37 -14.75
C GLU A 66 16.56 -20.70 -15.20
N GLN A 67 15.43 -21.41 -15.08
CA GLN A 67 14.10 -20.83 -15.33
C GLN A 67 13.74 -19.78 -14.28
N GLY A 68 14.19 -19.96 -13.04
CA GLY A 68 14.05 -19.00 -11.95
C GLY A 68 14.77 -17.68 -12.28
N ASP A 69 16.02 -17.76 -12.71
CA ASP A 69 16.81 -16.59 -13.11
C ASP A 69 16.19 -15.88 -14.31
N GLY A 70 15.80 -16.61 -15.36
CA GLY A 70 15.12 -16.04 -16.53
C GLY A 70 13.77 -15.39 -16.16
N HIS A 71 13.06 -15.94 -15.17
CA HIS A 71 11.82 -15.35 -14.66
C HIS A 71 12.07 -13.99 -13.99
N VAL A 72 13.15 -13.89 -13.19
CA VAL A 72 13.56 -12.63 -12.55
C VAL A 72 13.91 -11.58 -13.59
N GLU A 73 14.78 -11.92 -14.54
CA GLU A 73 15.20 -10.99 -15.60
C GLU A 73 14.04 -10.49 -16.44
N ARG A 74 13.10 -11.37 -16.82
CA ARG A 74 11.90 -10.98 -17.59
C ARG A 74 11.06 -9.95 -16.85
N ILE A 75 10.78 -10.17 -15.56
CA ILE A 75 9.96 -9.24 -14.77
C ILE A 75 10.67 -7.89 -14.62
N LEU A 76 11.96 -7.91 -14.28
CA LEU A 76 12.72 -6.68 -14.07
C LEU A 76 12.92 -5.88 -15.37
N ALA A 77 13.03 -6.54 -16.52
CA ALA A 77 13.06 -5.88 -17.82
C ALA A 77 11.75 -5.13 -18.15
N GLY A 78 10.64 -5.48 -17.50
CA GLY A 78 9.35 -4.78 -17.60
C GLY A 78 9.28 -3.48 -16.80
N ILE A 79 10.29 -3.17 -15.97
CA ILE A 79 10.30 -1.98 -15.10
C ILE A 79 11.35 -0.99 -15.59
N VAL A 80 10.92 0.21 -15.97
CA VAL A 80 11.81 1.30 -16.39
C VAL A 80 11.87 2.37 -15.30
N GLY A 81 13.05 2.51 -14.67
CA GLY A 81 13.28 3.56 -13.67
C GLY A 81 13.57 4.92 -14.30
N THR A 82 13.04 6.01 -13.75
CA THR A 82 13.29 7.38 -14.23
C THR A 82 13.08 8.42 -13.15
N THR A 83 13.71 9.59 -13.33
CA THR A 83 13.42 10.78 -12.52
C THR A 83 12.54 11.80 -13.27
N ARG A 84 12.14 11.51 -14.53
CA ARG A 84 11.47 12.45 -15.44
C ARG A 84 10.12 11.92 -15.87
N TYR A 85 9.29 12.80 -16.39
CA TYR A 85 7.95 12.49 -16.91
C TYR A 85 7.90 12.26 -18.44
N ASP A 86 9.04 12.28 -19.15
CA ASP A 86 9.10 12.24 -20.62
C ASP A 86 8.37 11.03 -21.25
N ALA A 87 8.31 9.91 -20.54
CA ALA A 87 7.72 8.66 -21.02
C ALA A 87 6.27 8.42 -20.57
N PHE A 88 5.58 9.46 -20.03
CA PHE A 88 4.22 9.32 -19.50
C PHE A 88 3.11 9.58 -20.53
N GLY A 89 3.45 10.03 -21.73
CA GLY A 89 2.48 10.42 -22.77
C GLY A 89 1.64 9.29 -23.38
N ASP A 90 1.90 8.02 -23.04
CA ASP A 90 1.19 6.83 -23.51
C ASP A 90 0.79 5.88 -22.36
N VAL A 91 0.77 6.37 -21.12
CA VAL A 91 0.40 5.59 -19.93
C VAL A 91 -1.12 5.58 -19.76
N ASP A 92 -1.68 4.40 -19.49
CA ASP A 92 -3.13 4.23 -19.28
C ASP A 92 -3.54 4.38 -17.80
N PHE A 93 -2.62 4.03 -16.87
CA PHE A 93 -2.91 4.00 -15.43
C PHE A 93 -1.68 4.42 -14.63
N VAL A 94 -1.81 5.42 -13.78
CA VAL A 94 -0.74 5.87 -12.88
C VAL A 94 -1.12 5.61 -11.44
N ILE A 95 -0.19 5.05 -10.66
CA ILE A 95 -0.35 4.89 -9.21
C ILE A 95 0.63 5.84 -8.52
N GLU A 96 0.10 6.80 -7.80
CA GLU A 96 0.84 7.67 -6.90
C GLU A 96 1.08 6.94 -5.58
N ALA A 97 2.33 6.80 -5.16
CA ALA A 97 2.80 6.13 -3.94
C ALA A 97 3.85 6.98 -3.20
N VAL A 98 3.71 8.30 -3.25
CA VAL A 98 4.59 9.27 -2.57
C VAL A 98 4.23 9.39 -1.08
N PRO A 99 5.03 10.09 -0.24
CA PRO A 99 4.73 10.24 1.19
C PRO A 99 3.31 10.75 1.47
N GLU A 100 2.73 10.30 2.58
CA GLU A 100 1.34 10.53 2.99
C GLU A 100 1.12 11.97 3.49
N ARG A 101 1.24 12.92 2.56
CA ARG A 101 1.05 14.35 2.73
C ARG A 101 0.28 14.91 1.55
N VAL A 102 -0.85 15.58 1.83
CA VAL A 102 -1.77 16.07 0.81
C VAL A 102 -1.08 17.04 -0.16
N GLU A 103 -0.21 17.93 0.34
CA GLU A 103 0.47 18.92 -0.50
C GLU A 103 1.41 18.25 -1.53
N ILE A 104 2.08 17.17 -1.14
CA ILE A 104 2.96 16.41 -2.04
C ILE A 104 2.12 15.68 -3.08
N LYS A 105 1.01 15.07 -2.66
CA LYS A 105 0.09 14.37 -3.57
C LYS A 105 -0.55 15.35 -4.57
N HIS A 106 -0.97 16.53 -4.12
CA HIS A 106 -1.48 17.58 -4.99
C HIS A 106 -0.46 17.97 -6.08
N GLN A 107 0.80 18.22 -5.71
CA GLN A 107 1.84 18.55 -6.68
C GLN A 107 2.01 17.43 -7.72
N VAL A 108 2.08 16.19 -7.25
CA VAL A 108 2.27 15.01 -8.12
C VAL A 108 1.07 14.81 -9.05
N LEU A 109 -0.15 14.93 -8.52
CA LEU A 109 -1.38 14.78 -9.34
C LEU A 109 -1.50 15.89 -10.39
N ALA A 110 -1.17 17.14 -10.05
CA ALA A 110 -1.13 18.25 -11.01
C ALA A 110 -0.08 18.00 -12.11
N ASP A 111 1.12 17.55 -11.76
CA ASP A 111 2.15 17.19 -12.73
C ASP A 111 1.65 16.06 -13.66
N LEU A 112 1.03 15.03 -13.11
CA LEU A 112 0.51 13.88 -13.84
C LEU A 112 -0.64 14.28 -14.78
N ASP A 113 -1.52 15.18 -14.33
CA ASP A 113 -2.60 15.71 -15.15
C ASP A 113 -2.08 16.38 -16.42
N ALA A 114 -0.97 17.09 -16.32
CA ALA A 114 -0.35 17.79 -17.44
C ALA A 114 0.38 16.88 -18.44
N VAL A 115 0.90 15.72 -18.00
CA VAL A 115 1.81 14.89 -18.82
C VAL A 115 1.22 13.57 -19.30
N THR A 116 0.08 13.15 -18.74
CA THR A 116 -0.56 11.89 -19.11
C THR A 116 -1.73 12.10 -20.09
N PRO A 117 -2.08 11.09 -20.90
CA PRO A 117 -3.24 11.20 -21.79
C PRO A 117 -4.53 11.45 -21.01
N GLY A 118 -5.50 12.13 -21.62
CA GLY A 118 -6.79 12.45 -21.00
C GLY A 118 -7.65 11.24 -20.60
N HIS A 119 -7.34 10.05 -21.14
CA HIS A 119 -8.01 8.80 -20.74
C HIS A 119 -7.36 8.12 -19.54
N ALA A 120 -6.13 8.49 -19.18
CA ALA A 120 -5.38 7.84 -18.11
C ALA A 120 -6.06 8.01 -16.75
N ILE A 121 -6.14 6.93 -16.01
CA ILE A 121 -6.60 6.95 -14.61
C ILE A 121 -5.44 7.37 -13.71
N LEU A 122 -5.70 8.32 -12.82
CA LEU A 122 -4.78 8.78 -11.80
C LEU A 122 -5.21 8.21 -10.46
N ALA A 123 -4.45 7.25 -9.95
CA ALA A 123 -4.79 6.52 -8.74
C ALA A 123 -3.86 6.90 -7.59
N SER A 124 -4.38 7.12 -6.39
CA SER A 124 -3.58 7.32 -5.19
C SER A 124 -3.55 6.05 -4.32
N ASN A 125 -2.37 5.65 -3.88
CA ASN A 125 -2.17 4.57 -2.91
C ASN A 125 -2.26 5.07 -1.46
N THR A 126 -2.93 6.18 -1.22
CA THR A 126 -3.15 6.68 0.14
C THR A 126 -3.84 5.63 1.01
N SER A 127 -3.50 5.63 2.31
CA SER A 127 -4.13 4.74 3.30
C SER A 127 -5.30 5.40 4.05
N GLY A 128 -5.55 6.70 3.84
CA GLY A 128 -6.60 7.40 4.59
C GLY A 128 -6.85 8.85 4.22
N LEU A 129 -6.05 9.47 3.34
CA LEU A 129 -6.35 10.82 2.86
C LEU A 129 -7.57 10.79 1.92
N SER A 130 -8.33 11.89 1.89
CA SER A 130 -9.48 12.06 1.03
C SER A 130 -9.10 12.00 -0.44
N ILE A 131 -9.74 11.11 -1.19
CA ILE A 131 -9.58 11.01 -2.65
C ILE A 131 -10.18 12.25 -3.32
N THR A 132 -11.29 12.75 -2.80
CA THR A 132 -11.94 13.98 -3.22
C THR A 132 -10.98 15.16 -3.12
N GLU A 133 -10.34 15.37 -1.95
CA GLU A 133 -9.35 16.40 -1.74
C GLU A 133 -8.13 16.24 -2.68
N ILE A 134 -7.64 15.02 -2.85
CA ILE A 134 -6.52 14.73 -3.76
C ILE A 134 -6.89 15.08 -5.21
N ALA A 135 -8.15 14.85 -5.62
CA ALA A 135 -8.64 15.11 -6.96
C ALA A 135 -8.73 16.59 -7.31
N ASP A 136 -8.87 17.48 -6.31
CA ASP A 136 -8.92 18.95 -6.50
C ASP A 136 -7.66 19.50 -7.21
N ALA A 137 -6.56 18.76 -7.20
CA ALA A 137 -5.33 19.16 -7.88
C ALA A 137 -5.35 18.93 -9.41
N THR A 138 -6.41 18.32 -9.97
CA THR A 138 -6.50 17.97 -11.39
C THR A 138 -7.66 18.66 -12.10
N GLN A 139 -7.59 18.73 -13.45
CA GLN A 139 -8.69 19.22 -14.28
C GLN A 139 -9.66 18.09 -14.71
N ARG A 140 -9.44 16.86 -14.22
CA ARG A 140 -10.24 15.67 -14.50
C ARG A 140 -10.45 14.83 -13.25
N PRO A 141 -11.11 15.39 -12.22
CA PRO A 141 -11.34 14.68 -10.95
C PRO A 141 -12.13 13.38 -11.14
N ASP A 142 -12.92 13.28 -12.23
CA ASP A 142 -13.63 12.07 -12.63
C ASP A 142 -12.69 10.88 -12.98
N LYS A 143 -11.41 11.15 -13.26
CA LYS A 143 -10.35 10.16 -13.51
C LYS A 143 -9.48 9.85 -12.30
N VAL A 144 -9.73 10.48 -11.16
CA VAL A 144 -9.00 10.22 -9.91
C VAL A 144 -9.72 9.17 -9.09
N VAL A 145 -8.95 8.20 -8.53
CA VAL A 145 -9.48 7.09 -7.75
C VAL A 145 -8.48 6.69 -6.66
N GLY A 146 -8.95 6.25 -5.51
CA GLY A 146 -8.11 5.56 -4.55
C GLY A 146 -7.81 4.13 -5.01
N PHE A 147 -6.55 3.69 -4.88
CA PHE A 147 -6.12 2.35 -5.28
C PHE A 147 -5.18 1.79 -4.22
N HIS A 148 -5.74 1.46 -3.08
CA HIS A 148 -5.01 1.17 -1.86
C HIS A 148 -4.52 -0.27 -1.81
N PHE A 149 -3.20 -0.44 -1.91
CA PHE A 149 -2.52 -1.71 -1.67
C PHE A 149 -2.23 -1.92 -0.18
N PHE A 150 -2.22 -3.17 0.24
CA PHE A 150 -1.78 -3.58 1.57
C PHE A 150 -0.35 -4.12 1.52
N TRP A 151 0.44 -3.77 2.52
CA TRP A 151 1.81 -4.27 2.62
C TRP A 151 1.87 -5.72 3.18
N PRO A 152 2.71 -6.60 2.63
CA PRO A 152 3.55 -6.44 1.43
C PRO A 152 2.71 -6.53 0.13
N ALA A 153 2.88 -5.54 -0.76
CA ALA A 153 2.05 -5.45 -1.97
C ALA A 153 2.15 -6.69 -2.85
N ALA A 154 3.32 -7.31 -2.91
CA ALA A 154 3.56 -8.52 -3.70
C ALA A 154 2.84 -9.77 -3.16
N THR A 155 2.43 -9.79 -1.90
CA THR A 155 1.81 -10.94 -1.23
C THR A 155 0.32 -10.74 -1.01
N MET A 156 -0.07 -9.56 -0.56
CA MET A 156 -1.46 -9.24 -0.24
C MET A 156 -2.29 -9.16 -1.52
N ARG A 157 -3.41 -9.88 -1.52
CA ARG A 157 -4.25 -9.98 -2.72
C ARG A 157 -5.26 -8.86 -2.84
N LEU A 158 -5.72 -8.33 -1.71
CA LEU A 158 -6.77 -7.32 -1.64
C LEU A 158 -6.27 -5.96 -2.14
N ILE A 159 -7.13 -5.25 -2.87
CA ILE A 159 -7.01 -3.82 -3.17
C ILE A 159 -8.36 -3.18 -2.85
N GLU A 160 -8.34 -2.08 -2.14
CA GLU A 160 -9.49 -1.19 -2.04
C GLU A 160 -9.45 -0.21 -3.21
N VAL A 161 -10.56 -0.12 -3.95
CA VAL A 161 -10.82 0.87 -4.99
C VAL A 161 -11.79 1.87 -4.40
N ILE A 162 -11.28 3.07 -4.07
CA ILE A 162 -12.04 4.07 -3.31
C ILE A 162 -12.57 5.14 -4.30
N GLU A 163 -13.86 5.39 -4.22
CA GLU A 163 -14.55 6.40 -5.00
C GLU A 163 -14.59 7.71 -4.22
N GLY A 164 -13.92 8.77 -4.72
CA GLY A 164 -14.14 10.14 -4.28
C GLY A 164 -15.45 10.69 -4.88
N ASP A 165 -15.87 11.87 -4.44
CA ASP A 165 -17.17 12.46 -4.81
C ASP A 165 -17.35 12.64 -6.32
N GLU A 166 -16.28 12.95 -7.05
CA GLU A 166 -16.33 13.18 -8.49
C GLU A 166 -15.82 11.98 -9.32
N THR A 167 -15.32 10.92 -8.66
CA THR A 167 -14.82 9.73 -9.35
C THR A 167 -15.92 9.10 -10.19
N SER A 168 -15.70 8.96 -11.49
CA SER A 168 -16.70 8.36 -12.37
C SER A 168 -16.80 6.84 -12.19
N ALA A 169 -18.00 6.30 -12.40
CA ALA A 169 -18.23 4.86 -12.39
C ALA A 169 -17.35 4.11 -13.43
N GLU A 170 -17.02 4.78 -14.54
CA GLU A 170 -16.11 4.26 -15.55
C GLU A 170 -14.68 4.12 -15.01
N SER A 171 -14.20 5.13 -14.28
CA SER A 171 -12.87 5.13 -13.65
C SER A 171 -12.76 4.05 -12.56
N THR A 172 -13.78 3.92 -11.72
CA THR A 172 -13.87 2.84 -10.71
C THR A 172 -13.87 1.46 -11.35
N GLN A 173 -14.63 1.30 -12.45
CA GLN A 173 -14.64 0.03 -13.18
C GLN A 173 -13.30 -0.25 -13.85
N ALA A 174 -12.63 0.76 -14.41
CA ALA A 174 -11.30 0.64 -15.01
C ALA A 174 -10.26 0.23 -13.95
N ALA A 175 -10.26 0.87 -12.78
CA ALA A 175 -9.39 0.53 -11.65
C ALA A 175 -9.64 -0.91 -11.16
N SER A 176 -10.91 -1.31 -11.00
CA SER A 176 -11.26 -2.68 -10.61
C SER A 176 -10.78 -3.71 -11.64
N THR A 177 -10.91 -3.41 -12.94
CA THR A 177 -10.40 -4.27 -14.02
C THR A 177 -8.87 -4.37 -13.98
N PHE A 178 -8.19 -3.25 -13.78
CA PHE A 178 -6.73 -3.23 -13.66
C PHE A 178 -6.24 -4.05 -12.45
N ALA A 179 -6.90 -3.93 -11.29
CA ALA A 179 -6.59 -4.77 -10.14
C ALA A 179 -6.66 -6.26 -10.49
N GLN A 180 -7.67 -6.69 -11.24
CA GLN A 180 -7.81 -8.07 -11.71
C GLN A 180 -6.71 -8.46 -12.72
N GLN A 181 -6.33 -7.56 -13.64
CA GLN A 181 -5.22 -7.80 -14.58
C GLN A 181 -3.91 -8.11 -13.85
N ILE A 182 -3.62 -7.39 -12.76
CA ILE A 182 -2.45 -7.63 -11.90
C ILE A 182 -2.69 -8.71 -10.83
N LYS A 183 -3.72 -9.57 -11.02
CA LYS A 183 -4.05 -10.73 -10.17
C LYS A 183 -4.40 -10.38 -8.73
N LYS A 184 -4.96 -9.19 -8.51
CA LYS A 184 -5.49 -8.75 -7.22
C LYS A 184 -7.01 -8.92 -7.16
N LEU A 185 -7.56 -8.80 -5.96
CA LEU A 185 -8.99 -8.86 -5.65
C LEU A 185 -9.47 -7.45 -5.28
N PRO A 186 -10.11 -6.71 -6.18
CA PRO A 186 -10.64 -5.40 -5.85
C PRO A 186 -11.92 -5.48 -5.03
N ILE A 187 -12.05 -4.61 -4.04
CA ILE A 187 -13.33 -4.24 -3.45
C ILE A 187 -13.57 -2.75 -3.71
N ARG A 188 -14.80 -2.40 -4.08
CA ARG A 188 -15.20 -1.01 -4.24
C ARG A 188 -15.62 -0.44 -2.90
N VAL A 189 -15.15 0.73 -2.59
CA VAL A 189 -15.34 1.40 -1.32
C VAL A 189 -15.72 2.85 -1.56
N ALA A 190 -16.81 3.32 -0.95
CA ALA A 190 -17.08 4.74 -0.86
C ALA A 190 -16.04 5.41 0.05
N GLU A 191 -15.67 6.64 -0.29
CA GLU A 191 -14.74 7.41 0.53
C GLU A 191 -15.23 7.57 1.96
N CYS A 192 -14.39 7.24 2.91
CA CYS A 192 -14.61 7.45 4.33
C CYS A 192 -13.28 7.31 5.08
N ALA A 193 -13.15 7.92 6.25
CA ALA A 193 -11.93 7.83 7.05
C ALA A 193 -11.55 6.36 7.33
N GLY A 194 -10.28 6.00 6.98
CA GLY A 194 -9.72 4.67 7.15
C GLY A 194 -10.32 3.59 6.23
N PHE A 195 -11.08 3.96 5.24
CA PHE A 195 -11.73 3.08 4.25
C PHE A 195 -12.45 1.90 4.91
N VAL A 196 -12.38 0.69 4.38
CA VAL A 196 -13.05 -0.48 4.98
C VAL A 196 -12.12 -1.28 5.89
N VAL A 197 -10.92 -1.63 5.40
CA VAL A 197 -10.06 -2.59 6.12
C VAL A 197 -9.51 -1.98 7.41
N ASN A 198 -8.98 -0.76 7.36
CA ASN A 198 -8.46 -0.09 8.55
C ASN A 198 -9.56 0.12 9.60
N ARG A 199 -10.78 0.50 9.19
CA ARG A 199 -11.93 0.62 10.09
C ARG A 199 -12.27 -0.69 10.80
N ILE A 200 -12.28 -1.81 10.08
CA ILE A 200 -12.56 -3.12 10.65
C ILE A 200 -11.43 -3.53 11.60
N LEU A 201 -10.19 -3.48 11.15
CA LEU A 201 -9.05 -3.94 11.93
C LEU A 201 -8.86 -3.12 13.20
N VAL A 202 -8.86 -1.79 13.11
CA VAL A 202 -8.66 -0.92 14.28
C VAL A 202 -9.87 -1.00 15.22
N SER A 203 -11.10 -1.09 14.70
CA SER A 203 -12.29 -1.30 15.55
C SER A 203 -12.20 -2.60 16.36
N THR A 204 -11.73 -3.68 15.73
CA THR A 204 -11.56 -4.98 16.42
C THR A 204 -10.41 -4.92 17.43
N ALA A 205 -9.29 -4.30 17.05
CA ALA A 205 -8.13 -4.17 17.91
C ALA A 205 -8.35 -3.22 19.09
N SER A 206 -9.18 -2.18 18.93
CA SER A 206 -9.42 -1.13 19.93
C SER A 206 -9.83 -1.67 21.29
N GLU A 207 -10.73 -2.65 21.33
CA GLU A 207 -11.17 -3.23 22.59
C GLU A 207 -10.09 -4.08 23.25
N ILE A 208 -9.27 -4.78 22.45
CA ILE A 208 -8.14 -5.58 22.96
C ILE A 208 -7.04 -4.64 23.50
N TRP A 209 -6.77 -3.56 22.79
CA TRP A 209 -5.81 -2.53 23.22
C TRP A 209 -6.26 -1.82 24.50
N ARG A 210 -7.54 -1.45 24.59
CA ARG A 210 -8.14 -0.87 25.79
C ARG A 210 -8.00 -1.83 26.98
N TYR A 211 -8.36 -3.09 26.79
CA TYR A 211 -8.26 -4.12 27.82
C TYR A 211 -6.81 -4.32 28.30
N GLN A 212 -5.84 -4.29 27.40
CA GLN A 212 -4.43 -4.38 27.77
C GLN A 212 -3.97 -3.20 28.61
N ASP A 213 -4.31 -1.97 28.19
CA ASP A 213 -4.00 -0.73 28.95
C ASP A 213 -4.65 -0.70 30.34
N GLU A 214 -5.84 -1.31 30.52
CA GLU A 214 -6.57 -1.35 31.79
C GLU A 214 -6.03 -2.44 32.72
N THR A 215 -5.61 -3.57 32.20
CA THR A 215 -5.23 -4.75 33.01
C THR A 215 -3.70 -4.89 33.17
N GLY A 216 -2.92 -4.33 32.26
CA GLY A 216 -1.47 -4.50 32.24
C GLY A 216 -1.01 -5.91 31.84
N LEU A 217 -1.90 -6.73 31.26
CA LEU A 217 -1.54 -8.07 30.80
C LEU A 217 -0.47 -7.99 29.69
N PRO A 218 0.47 -8.94 29.62
CA PRO A 218 1.47 -9.00 28.55
C PRO A 218 0.82 -9.10 27.16
N ALA A 219 1.32 -8.34 26.20
CA ALA A 219 0.83 -8.36 24.82
C ALA A 219 0.91 -9.76 24.19
N GLU A 220 1.98 -10.53 24.52
CA GLU A 220 2.17 -11.91 24.06
C GLU A 220 1.06 -12.85 24.53
N GLU A 221 0.60 -12.70 25.78
CA GLU A 221 -0.48 -13.54 26.32
C GLU A 221 -1.80 -13.25 25.61
N LEU A 222 -2.11 -11.96 25.38
CA LEU A 222 -3.32 -11.54 24.67
C LEU A 222 -3.29 -11.99 23.20
N ASP A 223 -2.16 -11.81 22.51
CA ASP A 223 -1.99 -12.27 21.14
C ASP A 223 -2.15 -13.79 21.02
N ALA A 224 -1.54 -14.57 21.95
CA ALA A 224 -1.69 -16.03 21.98
C ALA A 224 -3.15 -16.44 22.17
N LEU A 225 -3.86 -15.82 23.11
CA LEU A 225 -5.28 -16.07 23.37
C LEU A 225 -6.15 -15.77 22.15
N ILE A 226 -5.94 -14.63 21.50
CA ILE A 226 -6.70 -14.24 20.31
C ILE A 226 -6.41 -15.17 19.13
N CYS A 227 -5.15 -15.54 18.91
CA CYS A 227 -4.80 -16.51 17.87
C CYS A 227 -5.50 -17.87 18.09
N GLU A 228 -5.55 -18.34 19.33
CA GLU A 228 -6.18 -19.63 19.67
C GLU A 228 -7.72 -19.55 19.54
N GLN A 229 -8.36 -18.56 20.15
CA GLN A 229 -9.83 -18.49 20.26
C GLN A 229 -10.48 -18.01 18.98
N ALA A 230 -9.89 -17.05 18.27
CA ALA A 230 -10.42 -16.49 17.04
C ALA A 230 -9.80 -17.12 15.78
N GLN A 231 -8.91 -18.09 15.92
CA GLN A 231 -8.18 -18.75 14.83
C GLN A 231 -7.49 -17.75 13.90
N MET A 232 -7.01 -16.64 14.45
CA MET A 232 -6.27 -15.63 13.72
C MET A 232 -4.81 -16.07 13.51
N PRO A 233 -4.23 -15.84 12.33
CA PRO A 233 -2.83 -16.22 12.07
C PRO A 233 -1.83 -15.35 12.84
N MET A 234 -2.25 -14.19 13.36
CA MET A 234 -1.42 -13.22 14.06
C MET A 234 -2.29 -12.38 14.98
N GLY A 235 -1.85 -12.15 16.20
CA GLY A 235 -2.56 -11.31 17.16
C GLY A 235 -2.37 -9.82 16.91
N PRO A 236 -3.24 -8.94 17.49
CA PRO A 236 -3.29 -7.51 17.17
C PRO A 236 -2.03 -6.72 17.54
N PHE A 237 -1.29 -7.10 18.58
CA PHE A 237 -0.04 -6.43 18.94
C PHE A 237 1.10 -6.80 17.98
N ARG A 238 1.16 -8.06 17.56
CA ARG A 238 2.11 -8.50 16.52
C ARG A 238 1.82 -7.83 15.16
N VAL A 239 0.53 -7.71 14.80
CA VAL A 239 0.11 -6.99 13.59
C VAL A 239 0.51 -5.52 13.68
N ALA A 240 0.36 -4.87 14.84
CA ALA A 240 0.76 -3.49 15.05
C ALA A 240 2.27 -3.30 14.87
N ASP A 241 3.09 -4.16 15.47
CA ASP A 241 4.55 -4.15 15.29
C ASP A 241 4.97 -4.32 13.84
N MET A 242 4.37 -5.27 13.13
CA MET A 242 4.67 -5.53 11.71
C MET A 242 4.25 -4.37 10.80
N SER A 243 3.16 -3.68 11.12
CA SER A 243 2.67 -2.51 10.36
C SER A 243 3.48 -1.25 10.65
N GLY A 244 4.11 -1.20 11.81
CA GLY A 244 4.78 -0.05 12.37
C GLY A 244 3.86 0.78 13.27
N LEU A 245 4.26 0.92 14.53
CA LEU A 245 3.46 1.57 15.57
C LEU A 245 3.12 3.02 15.24
N ASP A 246 4.03 3.74 14.55
CA ASP A 246 3.79 5.08 14.03
C ASP A 246 2.57 5.14 13.09
N THR A 247 2.48 4.18 12.18
CA THR A 247 1.35 4.06 11.25
C THR A 247 0.07 3.71 11.98
N VAL A 248 0.13 2.73 12.88
CA VAL A 248 -1.04 2.25 13.63
C VAL A 248 -1.64 3.34 14.51
N VAL A 249 -0.79 4.06 15.27
CA VAL A 249 -1.24 5.17 16.14
C VAL A 249 -1.83 6.30 15.31
N LYS A 250 -1.21 6.66 14.17
CA LYS A 250 -1.76 7.67 13.25
C LYS A 250 -3.16 7.27 12.79
N VAL A 251 -3.33 6.07 12.27
CA VAL A 251 -4.63 5.57 11.78
C VAL A 251 -5.66 5.52 12.91
N ALA A 252 -5.28 5.08 14.11
CA ALA A 252 -6.19 5.04 15.25
C ALA A 252 -6.65 6.44 15.69
N ARG A 253 -5.74 7.43 15.67
CA ARG A 253 -6.07 8.84 15.96
C ARG A 253 -7.02 9.43 14.91
N ASP A 254 -6.73 9.22 13.63
CA ASP A 254 -7.56 9.70 12.52
C ASP A 254 -8.98 9.09 12.61
N LEU A 255 -9.09 7.80 12.89
CA LEU A 255 -10.38 7.13 13.08
C LEU A 255 -11.11 7.62 14.33
N ARG A 256 -10.40 7.88 15.43
CA ARG A 256 -10.98 8.43 16.64
C ARG A 256 -11.52 9.86 16.44
N GLU A 257 -10.81 10.68 15.69
CA GLU A 257 -11.25 12.04 15.34
C GLU A 257 -12.57 12.01 14.58
N HIS A 258 -12.73 11.09 13.62
CA HIS A 258 -13.91 10.98 12.76
C HIS A 258 -15.09 10.24 13.42
N TYR A 259 -14.81 9.22 14.24
CA TYR A 259 -15.84 8.28 14.73
C TYR A 259 -15.95 8.20 16.26
N GLY A 260 -15.15 9.01 16.98
CA GLY A 260 -15.19 9.10 18.43
C GLY A 260 -14.55 7.93 19.16
N ASP A 261 -14.90 7.76 20.43
CA ASP A 261 -14.26 6.81 21.36
C ASP A 261 -14.43 5.32 21.03
N ARG A 262 -15.18 5.00 19.99
CA ARG A 262 -15.23 3.66 19.42
C ARG A 262 -13.84 3.19 18.99
N PHE A 263 -12.99 4.11 18.55
CA PHE A 263 -11.61 3.83 18.16
C PHE A 263 -10.66 4.25 19.27
N TYR A 264 -9.99 3.28 19.84
CA TYR A 264 -9.05 3.48 20.94
C TYR A 264 -7.63 3.71 20.43
N VAL A 265 -6.98 4.72 20.97
CA VAL A 265 -5.53 4.94 20.78
C VAL A 265 -4.82 4.36 22.00
N HIS A 266 -4.00 3.36 21.79
CA HIS A 266 -3.31 2.64 22.85
C HIS A 266 -2.19 3.50 23.45
N ARG A 267 -2.22 3.72 24.78
CA ARG A 267 -1.25 4.59 25.49
C ARG A 267 0.17 4.05 25.42
N GLY A 268 0.33 2.76 25.64
CA GLY A 268 1.67 2.12 25.56
C GLY A 268 2.29 2.25 24.18
N MET A 269 1.52 2.23 23.06
CA MET A 269 2.06 2.50 21.72
C MET A 269 2.54 3.96 21.60
N GLU A 270 1.78 4.93 22.14
CA GLU A 270 2.21 6.34 22.12
C GLU A 270 3.54 6.53 22.89
N GLU A 271 3.68 5.91 24.06
CA GLU A 271 4.93 5.93 24.83
C GLU A 271 6.10 5.24 24.08
N MET A 272 5.82 4.15 23.34
CA MET A 272 6.82 3.49 22.48
C MET A 272 7.30 4.41 21.37
N LEU A 273 6.40 5.16 20.74
CA LEU A 273 6.77 6.15 19.71
C LEU A 273 7.73 7.22 20.26
N GLU A 274 7.48 7.71 21.47
CA GLU A 274 8.37 8.69 22.13
C GLU A 274 9.78 8.14 22.35
N ARG A 275 9.92 6.82 22.55
CA ARG A 275 11.21 6.13 22.71
C ARG A 275 11.83 5.68 21.36
N GLY A 276 11.16 5.95 20.23
CA GLY A 276 11.61 5.51 18.90
C GLY A 276 11.44 4.00 18.64
N GLU A 277 10.64 3.32 19.45
CA GLU A 277 10.29 1.90 19.31
C GLU A 277 9.10 1.79 18.35
N LEU A 278 9.38 1.49 17.06
CA LEU A 278 8.39 1.49 15.98
C LEU A 278 7.97 0.09 15.50
N GLY A 279 8.22 -0.93 16.33
CA GLY A 279 8.00 -2.32 15.94
C GLY A 279 9.11 -2.85 15.03
N ALA A 280 8.75 -3.66 14.04
CA ALA A 280 9.71 -4.29 13.11
C ALA A 280 10.57 -3.27 12.33
N LYS A 281 10.10 -2.04 12.14
CA LYS A 281 10.85 -0.97 11.48
C LYS A 281 12.11 -0.54 12.24
N SER A 282 12.09 -0.59 13.56
CA SER A 282 13.19 -0.19 14.45
C SER A 282 13.86 -1.37 15.17
N GLY A 283 13.41 -2.60 14.90
CA GLY A 283 13.87 -3.80 15.58
C GLY A 283 13.19 -4.05 16.93
N LYS A 284 12.35 -3.13 17.42
CA LYS A 284 11.69 -3.23 18.70
C LYS A 284 10.31 -2.57 18.73
N GLY A 285 9.35 -3.22 19.37
CA GLY A 285 8.02 -2.77 19.68
C GLY A 285 7.49 -3.53 20.89
N PHE A 286 6.29 -4.11 20.78
CA PHE A 286 5.81 -5.10 21.75
C PHE A 286 6.69 -6.34 21.78
N TYR A 287 7.35 -6.63 20.66
CA TYR A 287 8.27 -7.74 20.47
C TYR A 287 9.64 -7.24 20.05
N GLU A 288 10.66 -8.08 20.29
CA GLU A 288 11.98 -7.91 19.67
C GLU A 288 11.93 -8.48 18.24
N HIS A 289 12.49 -7.74 17.28
CA HIS A 289 12.58 -8.10 15.88
C HIS A 289 14.03 -8.14 15.45
N GLY A 290 14.54 -9.33 15.12
CA GLY A 290 15.91 -9.58 14.66
C GLY A 290 16.08 -9.40 13.15
#